data_5d454b236aab22eab5ea2afe75c7092d
#
_entry.id   5d454b236aab22eab5ea2afe75c7092d
#
_cell.length_a   1.000
_cell.length_b   1.000
_cell.length_c   1.000
_cell.angle_alpha   90.00
_cell.angle_beta   90.00
_cell.angle_gamma   90.00
#
_symmetry.space_group_name_H-M   'P 1'
#
loop_
_entity.id
_entity.type
_entity.pdbx_description
1 polymer ?
#
loop_
_entity_poly.entity_id
_entity_poly.type
_entity_poly.pdbx_seq_one_letter_code
_entity_poly.pdbx_strand_id
1 'polypeptide(L)'
;LCASRGLGDVYKRQYLGLVIDRSSKSIAVIASPDGGVDIESVAENNPEKIFKVFLDFSNKIKDKEIQKLSDGLELNKSQNIEFSSLIKNLIKLFVDKDFSLIEINPLVIDSSGRLNCLDGKINVDSNALYRQEEINGMRDESQEDALELDASKWGLNYVTLDGTVGCMVNGAGLAMGTMDIIKLSGGFPANFLDVGGAVNKESVTEAFKIIVSDSKVKSILINIFGGIVRCDVVAEGIVSAMKDIGIQVPVVVRLKGNNSDIAKNILEAVSYTHLRAHETHTN
;
A
#
# COMPACT_ATOMS: atom_id res chain seq x y z
N LEU A 1 -6.62 -25.26 -5.86
CA LEU A 1 -7.62 -26.18 -5.31
C LEU A 1 -7.22 -26.49 -3.86
N CYS A 2 -7.54 -25.57 -2.96
CA CYS A 2 -7.48 -25.88 -1.53
C CYS A 2 -8.67 -26.79 -1.22
N ALA A 3 -8.42 -28.09 -1.15
CA ALA A 3 -9.43 -29.04 -0.71
C ALA A 3 -9.66 -28.82 0.77
N SER A 4 -10.78 -28.16 1.12
CA SER A 4 -11.25 -28.02 2.49
C SER A 4 -11.63 -29.39 3.05
N ARG A 5 -10.65 -30.15 3.53
CA ARG A 5 -10.90 -31.36 4.30
C ARG A 5 -11.57 -30.98 5.62
N GLY A 6 -12.90 -31.11 5.67
CA GLY A 6 -13.66 -30.94 6.89
C GLY A 6 -14.94 -30.10 6.84
N LEU A 7 -15.22 -29.37 5.75
CA LEU A 7 -16.40 -28.49 5.67
C LEU A 7 -17.63 -29.11 4.99
N GLY A 8 -17.57 -30.38 4.56
CA GLY A 8 -18.63 -30.99 3.75
C GLY A 8 -18.74 -30.35 2.36
N ASP A 9 -19.80 -30.67 1.62
CA ASP A 9 -20.06 -30.05 0.33
C ASP A 9 -20.44 -28.57 0.51
N VAL A 10 -19.67 -27.65 -0.12
CA VAL A 10 -19.98 -26.21 -0.16
C VAL A 10 -21.10 -25.99 -1.16
N TYR A 11 -22.23 -25.47 -0.67
CA TYR A 11 -23.44 -25.29 -1.48
C TYR A 11 -23.42 -24.00 -2.29
N LYS A 12 -22.99 -22.88 -1.68
CA LYS A 12 -22.87 -21.57 -2.34
C LYS A 12 -21.57 -20.89 -1.89
N ARG A 13 -20.96 -20.16 -2.81
CA ARG A 13 -19.81 -19.28 -2.55
C ARG A 13 -20.20 -17.85 -2.86
N GLN A 14 -20.10 -16.98 -1.90
CA GLN A 14 -20.54 -15.60 -1.96
C GLN A 14 -19.39 -14.67 -1.60
N TYR A 15 -19.52 -13.40 -1.94
CA TYR A 15 -18.58 -12.35 -1.57
C TYR A 15 -19.21 -11.43 -0.54
N LEU A 16 -18.43 -11.02 0.46
CA LEU A 16 -18.80 -9.98 1.42
C LEU A 16 -17.58 -9.10 1.71
N GLY A 17 -17.69 -7.79 1.46
CA GLY A 17 -16.65 -6.82 1.71
C GLY A 17 -17.12 -5.59 2.47
N LEU A 18 -16.22 -5.03 3.29
CA LEU A 18 -16.38 -3.72 3.92
C LEU A 18 -15.16 -2.89 3.53
N VAL A 19 -15.38 -1.67 3.02
CA VAL A 19 -14.31 -0.78 2.56
C VAL A 19 -14.65 0.67 2.87
N ILE A 20 -13.62 1.50 3.09
CA ILE A 20 -13.81 2.95 3.18
C ILE A 20 -14.03 3.52 1.78
N ASP A 21 -15.23 4.02 1.51
CA ASP A 21 -15.51 4.79 0.30
C ASP A 21 -15.24 6.27 0.53
N ARG A 22 -14.18 6.75 -0.11
CA ARG A 22 -13.73 8.15 0.04
C ARG A 22 -14.67 9.14 -0.63
N SER A 23 -15.40 8.74 -1.67
CA SER A 23 -16.31 9.61 -2.39
C SER A 23 -17.56 9.94 -1.57
N SER A 24 -18.15 8.94 -0.94
CA SER A 24 -19.29 9.10 -0.02
C SER A 24 -18.86 9.40 1.42
N LYS A 25 -17.57 9.33 1.73
CA LYS A 25 -16.99 9.49 3.09
C LYS A 25 -17.65 8.56 4.11
N SER A 26 -17.88 7.32 3.73
CA SER A 26 -18.60 6.34 4.53
C SER A 26 -18.00 4.94 4.37
N ILE A 27 -18.43 4.01 5.20
CA ILE A 27 -18.12 2.60 5.02
C ILE A 27 -19.13 2.03 4.02
N ALA A 28 -18.62 1.48 2.91
CA ALA A 28 -19.41 0.72 1.97
C ALA A 28 -19.40 -0.76 2.36
N VAL A 29 -20.57 -1.36 2.44
CA VAL A 29 -20.74 -2.80 2.55
C VAL A 29 -21.13 -3.33 1.18
N ILE A 30 -20.37 -4.29 0.68
CA ILE A 30 -20.49 -4.86 -0.67
C ILE A 30 -20.77 -6.35 -0.53
N ALA A 31 -21.76 -6.85 -1.22
CA ALA A 31 -22.07 -8.27 -1.27
C ALA A 31 -22.32 -8.72 -2.71
N SER A 32 -21.96 -9.97 -3.03
CA SER A 32 -22.26 -10.60 -4.32
C SER A 32 -22.56 -12.10 -4.12
N PRO A 33 -23.54 -12.66 -4.86
CA PRO A 33 -23.75 -14.10 -4.87
C PRO A 33 -22.59 -14.86 -5.53
N ASP A 34 -21.76 -14.19 -6.32
CA ASP A 34 -20.59 -14.76 -6.98
C ASP A 34 -19.35 -14.48 -6.11
N GLY A 35 -18.88 -15.51 -5.40
CA GLY A 35 -17.68 -15.47 -4.57
C GLY A 35 -16.67 -16.53 -4.96
N GLY A 36 -15.44 -16.42 -4.41
CA GLY A 36 -14.31 -17.26 -4.78
C GLY A 36 -13.71 -16.88 -6.14
N VAL A 37 -14.04 -15.69 -6.64
CA VAL A 37 -13.55 -15.07 -7.86
C VAL A 37 -13.17 -13.62 -7.58
N ASP A 38 -12.46 -13.00 -8.51
CA ASP A 38 -12.12 -11.57 -8.44
C ASP A 38 -13.38 -10.70 -8.54
N ILE A 39 -13.63 -9.88 -7.52
CA ILE A 39 -14.85 -9.08 -7.41
C ILE A 39 -14.88 -7.93 -8.41
N GLU A 40 -13.71 -7.42 -8.81
CA GLU A 40 -13.58 -6.38 -9.84
C GLU A 40 -14.08 -6.91 -11.19
N SER A 41 -13.70 -8.13 -11.53
CA SER A 41 -14.21 -8.82 -12.73
C SER A 41 -15.71 -9.04 -12.70
N VAL A 42 -16.29 -9.34 -11.53
CA VAL A 42 -17.76 -9.44 -11.38
C VAL A 42 -18.41 -8.07 -11.57
N ALA A 43 -17.81 -7.01 -11.01
CA ALA A 43 -18.33 -5.66 -11.13
C ALA A 43 -18.31 -5.13 -12.57
N GLU A 44 -17.33 -5.52 -13.37
CA GLU A 44 -17.22 -5.15 -14.79
C GLU A 44 -18.19 -5.93 -15.69
N ASN A 45 -18.30 -7.25 -15.48
CA ASN A 45 -19.05 -8.12 -16.37
C ASN A 45 -20.52 -8.31 -15.97
N ASN A 46 -20.83 -8.27 -14.66
CA ASN A 46 -22.15 -8.52 -14.09
C ASN A 46 -22.45 -7.51 -12.97
N PRO A 47 -22.49 -6.20 -13.23
CA PRO A 47 -22.66 -5.17 -12.20
C PRO A 47 -23.98 -5.30 -11.41
N GLU A 48 -25.00 -5.93 -11.99
CA GLU A 48 -26.28 -6.21 -11.31
C GLU A 48 -26.17 -7.21 -10.16
N LYS A 49 -25.10 -7.99 -10.10
CA LYS A 49 -24.79 -8.91 -8.99
C LYS A 49 -24.04 -8.27 -7.84
N ILE A 50 -23.71 -6.99 -7.95
CA ILE A 50 -23.03 -6.25 -6.90
C ILE A 50 -24.04 -5.43 -6.09
N PHE A 51 -24.28 -5.85 -4.87
CA PHE A 51 -25.18 -5.18 -3.93
C PHE A 51 -24.34 -4.31 -2.98
N LYS A 52 -24.64 -3.01 -2.96
CA LYS A 52 -23.93 -2.03 -2.11
C LYS A 52 -24.89 -1.30 -1.19
N VAL A 53 -24.46 -1.10 0.04
CA VAL A 53 -25.05 -0.18 1.00
C VAL A 53 -23.97 0.68 1.62
N PHE A 54 -24.30 1.91 1.96
CA PHE A 54 -23.39 2.86 2.58
C PHE A 54 -23.88 3.16 3.98
N LEU A 55 -22.99 3.04 4.96
CA LEU A 55 -23.31 3.35 6.34
C LEU A 55 -23.29 4.87 6.55
N ASP A 56 -24.15 5.36 7.41
CA ASP A 56 -24.11 6.73 7.89
C ASP A 56 -22.97 6.93 8.93
N PHE A 57 -22.82 8.15 9.41
CA PHE A 57 -21.79 8.49 10.41
C PHE A 57 -21.96 7.77 11.76
N SER A 58 -23.13 7.15 12.00
CA SER A 58 -23.35 6.34 13.20
C SER A 58 -22.68 4.96 13.12
N ASN A 59 -22.17 4.58 11.94
CA ASN A 59 -21.60 3.27 11.62
C ASN A 59 -22.59 2.12 11.97
N LYS A 60 -23.90 2.37 11.82
CA LYS A 60 -24.94 1.38 12.07
C LYS A 60 -25.63 1.03 10.76
N ILE A 61 -25.78 -0.25 10.52
CA ILE A 61 -26.55 -0.77 9.39
C ILE A 61 -28.03 -0.91 9.79
N LYS A 62 -28.94 -0.46 8.94
CA LYS A 62 -30.38 -0.57 9.17
C LYS A 62 -30.88 -1.92 8.69
N ASP A 63 -31.94 -2.42 9.31
CA ASP A 63 -32.49 -3.75 8.97
C ASP A 63 -32.90 -3.84 7.49
N LYS A 64 -33.42 -2.75 6.88
CA LYS A 64 -33.73 -2.70 5.45
C LYS A 64 -32.50 -2.84 4.55
N GLU A 65 -31.33 -2.37 5.01
CA GLU A 65 -30.07 -2.46 4.29
C GLU A 65 -29.50 -3.87 4.39
N ILE A 66 -29.63 -4.50 5.56
CA ILE A 66 -29.32 -5.92 5.76
C ILE A 66 -30.21 -6.78 4.85
N GLN A 67 -31.51 -6.49 4.80
CA GLN A 67 -32.44 -7.21 3.94
C GLN A 67 -32.06 -7.09 2.47
N LYS A 68 -31.73 -5.89 2.01
CA LYS A 68 -31.24 -5.68 0.62
C LYS A 68 -30.02 -6.55 0.27
N LEU A 69 -29.03 -6.63 1.17
CA LEU A 69 -27.85 -7.47 0.95
C LEU A 69 -28.22 -8.96 0.99
N SER A 70 -29.03 -9.36 1.95
CA SER A 70 -29.48 -10.73 2.15
C SER A 70 -30.31 -11.25 0.98
N ASP A 71 -31.19 -10.41 0.41
CA ASP A 71 -31.98 -10.74 -0.79
C ASP A 71 -31.03 -10.91 -1.99
N GLY A 72 -30.05 -10.01 -2.15
CA GLY A 72 -29.04 -10.10 -3.19
C GLY A 72 -28.17 -11.36 -3.10
N LEU A 73 -27.92 -11.86 -1.89
CA LEU A 73 -27.23 -13.13 -1.64
C LEU A 73 -28.16 -14.34 -1.70
N GLU A 74 -29.47 -14.15 -1.93
CA GLU A 74 -30.51 -15.19 -1.96
C GLU A 74 -30.52 -16.04 -0.68
N LEU A 75 -30.40 -15.40 0.49
CA LEU A 75 -30.38 -16.07 1.78
C LEU A 75 -31.81 -16.41 2.23
N ASN A 76 -31.99 -17.58 2.83
CA ASN A 76 -33.23 -17.95 3.45
C ASN A 76 -33.41 -17.27 4.83
N LYS A 77 -34.57 -17.41 5.46
CA LYS A 77 -34.90 -16.74 6.74
C LYS A 77 -33.93 -17.05 7.87
N SER A 78 -33.46 -18.29 7.99
CA SER A 78 -32.49 -18.68 9.03
C SER A 78 -31.10 -18.05 8.76
N GLN A 79 -30.64 -18.12 7.51
CA GLN A 79 -29.39 -17.52 7.05
C GLN A 79 -29.38 -16.00 7.19
N ASN A 80 -30.53 -15.34 6.95
CA ASN A 80 -30.65 -13.89 7.13
C ASN A 80 -30.44 -13.47 8.60
N ILE A 81 -30.92 -14.26 9.57
CA ILE A 81 -30.65 -13.97 11.00
C ILE A 81 -29.17 -14.08 11.31
N GLU A 82 -28.52 -15.13 10.82
CA GLU A 82 -27.07 -15.35 10.99
C GLU A 82 -26.27 -14.25 10.30
N PHE A 83 -26.62 -13.92 9.05
CA PHE A 83 -26.01 -12.83 8.28
C PHE A 83 -26.16 -11.46 8.96
N SER A 84 -27.34 -11.18 9.53
CA SER A 84 -27.57 -9.94 10.28
C SER A 84 -26.64 -9.81 11.48
N SER A 85 -26.40 -10.91 12.20
CA SER A 85 -25.45 -10.93 13.31
C SER A 85 -24.01 -10.77 12.81
N LEU A 86 -23.64 -11.50 11.76
CA LEU A 86 -22.30 -11.45 11.15
C LEU A 86 -21.96 -10.02 10.70
N ILE A 87 -22.82 -9.40 9.90
CA ILE A 87 -22.52 -8.06 9.35
C ILE A 87 -22.44 -6.98 10.42
N LYS A 88 -23.30 -7.03 11.46
CA LYS A 88 -23.21 -6.10 12.60
C LYS A 88 -21.90 -6.26 13.36
N ASN A 89 -21.42 -7.49 13.56
CA ASN A 89 -20.15 -7.76 14.20
C ASN A 89 -18.95 -7.33 13.35
N LEU A 90 -19.00 -7.55 12.03
CA LEU A 90 -17.95 -7.10 11.11
C LEU A 90 -17.84 -5.58 11.06
N ILE A 91 -18.98 -4.86 11.02
CA ILE A 91 -19.00 -3.40 11.08
C ILE A 91 -18.39 -2.90 12.39
N LYS A 92 -18.79 -3.51 13.52
CA LYS A 92 -18.20 -3.17 14.82
C LYS A 92 -16.70 -3.41 14.84
N LEU A 93 -16.25 -4.56 14.38
CA LEU A 93 -14.83 -4.91 14.30
C LEU A 93 -14.06 -3.94 13.39
N PHE A 94 -14.62 -3.59 12.23
CA PHE A 94 -14.04 -2.66 11.27
C PHE A 94 -13.76 -1.30 11.91
N VAL A 95 -14.72 -0.77 12.67
CA VAL A 95 -14.59 0.53 13.34
C VAL A 95 -13.68 0.45 14.56
N ASP A 96 -13.88 -0.54 15.44
CA ASP A 96 -13.17 -0.65 16.71
C ASP A 96 -11.67 -0.95 16.52
N LYS A 97 -11.31 -1.61 15.42
CA LYS A 97 -9.94 -2.04 15.12
C LYS A 97 -9.27 -1.22 14.02
N ASP A 98 -9.87 -0.12 13.60
CA ASP A 98 -9.34 0.76 12.56
C ASP A 98 -9.00 0.02 11.25
N PHE A 99 -9.90 -0.83 10.80
CA PHE A 99 -9.69 -1.52 9.52
C PHE A 99 -10.04 -0.61 8.35
N SER A 100 -9.33 -0.75 7.25
CA SER A 100 -9.60 -0.06 5.98
C SER A 100 -10.26 -0.98 4.95
N LEU A 101 -10.12 -2.30 5.13
CA LEU A 101 -10.74 -3.34 4.32
C LEU A 101 -11.01 -4.56 5.19
N ILE A 102 -12.19 -5.14 5.03
CA ILE A 102 -12.48 -6.54 5.33
C ILE A 102 -13.04 -7.15 4.05
N GLU A 103 -12.46 -8.23 3.59
CA GLU A 103 -12.94 -8.99 2.44
C GLU A 103 -13.06 -10.46 2.85
N ILE A 104 -14.27 -11.00 2.72
CA ILE A 104 -14.56 -12.42 2.92
C ILE A 104 -14.88 -13.00 1.55
N ASN A 105 -13.95 -13.81 1.03
CA ASN A 105 -14.04 -14.33 -0.32
C ASN A 105 -13.45 -15.75 -0.44
N PRO A 106 -14.28 -16.80 -0.28
CA PRO A 106 -15.75 -16.75 -0.20
C PRO A 106 -16.33 -16.76 1.22
N LEU A 107 -17.51 -16.14 1.34
CA LEU A 107 -18.49 -16.48 2.36
C LEU A 107 -19.28 -17.68 1.84
N VAL A 108 -19.27 -18.79 2.55
CA VAL A 108 -19.88 -20.04 2.06
C VAL A 108 -21.09 -20.44 2.89
N ILE A 109 -22.04 -21.10 2.22
CA ILE A 109 -23.13 -21.81 2.88
C ILE A 109 -22.76 -23.28 2.85
N ASP A 110 -22.61 -23.90 4.01
CA ASP A 110 -22.29 -25.32 4.15
C ASP A 110 -23.51 -26.22 3.97
N SER A 111 -23.29 -27.53 3.97
CA SER A 111 -24.34 -28.53 3.80
C SER A 111 -25.38 -28.53 4.94
N SER A 112 -25.07 -27.92 6.09
CA SER A 112 -26.01 -27.72 7.19
C SER A 112 -26.83 -26.42 7.05
N GLY A 113 -26.55 -25.62 6.02
CA GLY A 113 -27.20 -24.35 5.73
C GLY A 113 -26.65 -23.16 6.53
N ARG A 114 -25.50 -23.29 7.22
CA ARG A 114 -24.87 -22.24 8.00
C ARG A 114 -23.91 -21.41 7.18
N LEU A 115 -23.73 -20.16 7.57
CA LEU A 115 -22.75 -19.25 6.98
C LEU A 115 -21.36 -19.45 7.61
N ASN A 116 -20.34 -19.61 6.78
CA ASN A 116 -18.95 -19.72 7.20
C ASN A 116 -18.05 -18.79 6.39
N CYS A 117 -17.24 -17.99 7.07
CA CYS A 117 -16.17 -17.21 6.45
C CYS A 117 -15.00 -18.16 6.17
N LEU A 118 -14.82 -18.55 4.91
CA LEU A 118 -13.81 -19.55 4.54
C LEU A 118 -12.43 -18.91 4.41
N ASP A 119 -12.36 -17.71 3.84
CA ASP A 119 -11.17 -16.91 3.70
C ASP A 119 -11.49 -15.46 4.02
N GLY A 120 -10.54 -14.76 4.63
CA GLY A 120 -10.69 -13.38 5.03
C GLY A 120 -9.41 -12.58 4.87
N LYS A 121 -9.49 -11.51 4.08
CA LYS A 121 -8.42 -10.52 3.94
C LYS A 121 -8.80 -9.27 4.73
N ILE A 122 -7.91 -8.84 5.61
CA ILE A 122 -8.13 -7.68 6.46
C ILE A 122 -6.94 -6.73 6.32
N ASN A 123 -7.24 -5.46 5.99
CA ASN A 123 -6.23 -4.41 6.01
C ASN A 123 -6.51 -3.48 7.21
N VAL A 124 -5.46 -3.23 7.99
CA VAL A 124 -5.49 -2.28 9.11
C VAL A 124 -4.97 -0.93 8.63
N ASP A 125 -5.54 0.16 9.12
CA ASP A 125 -4.95 1.48 8.91
C ASP A 125 -3.63 1.58 9.68
N SER A 126 -2.53 1.62 8.97
CA SER A 126 -1.18 1.71 9.56
C SER A 126 -1.00 2.97 10.42
N ASN A 127 -1.73 4.05 10.11
CA ASN A 127 -1.71 5.28 10.92
C ASN A 127 -2.39 5.12 12.28
N ALA A 128 -3.18 4.07 12.47
CA ALA A 128 -3.87 3.77 13.73
C ALA A 128 -3.16 2.73 14.59
N LEU A 129 -2.11 2.08 14.11
CA LEU A 129 -1.40 1.01 14.82
C LEU A 129 -0.88 1.43 16.19
N TYR A 130 -0.57 2.71 16.39
CA TYR A 130 -0.12 3.23 17.69
C TYR A 130 -1.15 3.04 18.82
N ARG A 131 -2.45 2.89 18.49
CA ARG A 131 -3.54 2.63 19.42
C ARG A 131 -4.11 1.21 19.32
N GLN A 132 -3.58 0.38 18.44
CA GLN A 132 -3.97 -1.01 18.19
C GLN A 132 -2.82 -1.96 18.53
N GLU A 133 -2.32 -1.89 19.79
CA GLU A 133 -1.14 -2.65 20.23
C GLU A 133 -1.26 -4.16 20.03
N GLU A 134 -2.45 -4.72 20.28
CA GLU A 134 -2.73 -6.14 20.10
C GLU A 134 -2.54 -6.56 18.63
N ILE A 135 -3.09 -5.76 17.69
CA ILE A 135 -2.96 -6.02 16.24
C ILE A 135 -1.52 -5.82 15.79
N ASN A 136 -0.87 -4.76 16.26
CA ASN A 136 0.54 -4.51 15.94
C ASN A 136 1.43 -5.67 16.42
N GLY A 137 1.10 -6.30 17.56
CA GLY A 137 1.80 -7.48 18.06
C GLY A 137 1.58 -8.77 17.26
N MET A 138 0.56 -8.80 16.37
CA MET A 138 0.30 -9.91 15.46
C MET A 138 1.08 -9.81 14.14
N ARG A 139 1.84 -8.72 13.93
CA ARG A 139 2.64 -8.49 12.72
C ARG A 139 3.69 -9.59 12.59
N ASP A 140 3.70 -10.26 11.45
CA ASP A 140 4.71 -11.26 11.10
C ASP A 140 5.67 -10.66 10.06
N GLU A 141 6.77 -10.12 10.55
CA GLU A 141 7.80 -9.50 9.70
C GLU A 141 8.42 -10.48 8.70
N SER A 142 8.32 -11.79 8.92
CA SER A 142 8.85 -12.78 7.99
C SER A 142 8.06 -12.88 6.67
N GLN A 143 6.84 -12.32 6.64
CA GLN A 143 5.98 -12.28 5.46
C GLN A 143 6.12 -10.96 4.67
N GLU A 144 6.89 -10.01 5.19
CA GLU A 144 7.08 -8.71 4.54
C GLU A 144 8.31 -8.72 3.61
N ASP A 145 8.31 -7.81 2.64
CA ASP A 145 9.50 -7.58 1.83
C ASP A 145 10.65 -7.05 2.70
N ALA A 146 11.81 -7.68 2.58
CA ALA A 146 12.96 -7.38 3.44
C ALA A 146 13.46 -5.93 3.28
N LEU A 147 13.38 -5.36 2.07
CA LEU A 147 13.79 -3.97 1.82
C LEU A 147 12.78 -2.97 2.37
N GLU A 148 11.47 -3.28 2.25
CA GLU A 148 10.40 -2.47 2.83
C GLU A 148 10.47 -2.46 4.36
N LEU A 149 10.72 -3.63 4.95
CA LEU A 149 10.90 -3.77 6.39
C LEU A 149 12.13 -2.98 6.89
N ASP A 150 13.24 -3.06 6.16
CA ASP A 150 14.47 -2.35 6.52
C ASP A 150 14.30 -0.83 6.40
N ALA A 151 13.63 -0.37 5.35
CA ALA A 151 13.29 1.04 5.15
C ALA A 151 12.40 1.60 6.26
N SER A 152 11.45 0.80 6.75
CA SER A 152 10.52 1.21 7.80
C SER A 152 11.22 1.56 9.13
N LYS A 153 12.36 0.91 9.44
CA LYS A 153 13.18 1.20 10.63
C LYS A 153 13.75 2.61 10.63
N TRP A 154 13.89 3.19 9.44
CA TRP A 154 14.44 4.53 9.23
C TRP A 154 13.36 5.59 8.96
N GLY A 155 12.07 5.22 9.09
CA GLY A 155 10.95 6.10 8.79
C GLY A 155 10.80 6.43 7.31
N LEU A 156 11.30 5.57 6.43
CA LEU A 156 11.22 5.72 4.98
C LEU A 156 10.00 4.97 4.44
N ASN A 157 9.34 5.58 3.45
CA ASN A 157 8.28 4.91 2.70
C ASN A 157 8.89 4.25 1.46
N TYR A 158 9.04 2.94 1.49
CA TYR A 158 9.63 2.15 0.41
C TYR A 158 8.64 1.12 -0.11
N VAL A 159 8.59 0.95 -1.43
CA VAL A 159 7.86 -0.16 -2.08
C VAL A 159 8.74 -0.73 -3.17
N THR A 160 8.96 -2.04 -3.14
CA THR A 160 9.70 -2.78 -4.17
C THR A 160 8.90 -2.87 -5.46
N LEU A 161 9.55 -2.60 -6.60
CA LEU A 161 8.99 -2.72 -7.95
C LEU A 161 9.89 -3.59 -8.84
N ASP A 162 9.40 -3.90 -10.06
CA ASP A 162 10.09 -4.83 -10.96
C ASP A 162 11.08 -4.19 -11.95
N GLY A 163 11.37 -2.90 -11.79
CA GLY A 163 12.24 -2.17 -12.71
C GLY A 163 13.73 -2.29 -12.41
N THR A 164 14.51 -1.41 -13.08
CA THR A 164 15.98 -1.37 -12.97
C THR A 164 16.52 0.02 -12.62
N VAL A 165 15.66 1.02 -12.50
CA VAL A 165 16.04 2.40 -12.11
C VAL A 165 15.64 2.62 -10.66
N GLY A 166 16.61 2.64 -9.77
CA GLY A 166 16.40 2.99 -8.36
C GLY A 166 16.01 4.46 -8.23
N CYS A 167 15.03 4.75 -7.37
CA CYS A 167 14.49 6.09 -7.18
C CYS A 167 14.58 6.53 -5.73
N MET A 168 15.06 7.78 -5.49
CA MET A 168 15.00 8.45 -4.19
C MET A 168 14.39 9.84 -4.37
N VAL A 169 13.29 10.11 -3.69
CA VAL A 169 12.51 11.34 -3.87
C VAL A 169 12.02 11.83 -2.51
N ASN A 170 11.71 13.09 -2.36
CA ASN A 170 11.01 13.62 -1.19
C ASN A 170 9.57 14.02 -1.54
N GLY A 171 8.62 13.37 -0.87
CA GLY A 171 7.20 13.55 -1.06
C GLY A 171 6.59 12.64 -2.13
N ALA A 172 5.51 11.97 -1.76
CA ALA A 172 4.85 10.95 -2.58
C ALA A 172 4.42 11.46 -3.97
N GLY A 173 3.94 12.69 -4.08
CA GLY A 173 3.55 13.29 -5.36
C GLY A 173 4.71 13.44 -6.33
N LEU A 174 5.88 13.90 -5.83
CA LEU A 174 7.09 14.00 -6.64
C LEU A 174 7.64 12.62 -7.02
N ALA A 175 7.51 11.64 -6.12
CA ALA A 175 7.90 10.25 -6.38
C ALA A 175 7.06 9.64 -7.51
N MET A 176 5.74 9.78 -7.47
CA MET A 176 4.84 9.32 -8.53
C MET A 176 5.19 9.96 -9.89
N GLY A 177 5.31 11.30 -9.93
CA GLY A 177 5.69 12.01 -11.14
C GLY A 177 7.08 11.63 -11.67
N THR A 178 8.04 11.33 -10.79
CA THR A 178 9.38 10.85 -11.18
C THR A 178 9.30 9.46 -11.82
N MET A 179 8.52 8.56 -11.25
CA MET A 179 8.32 7.22 -11.82
C MET A 179 7.61 7.28 -13.18
N ASP A 180 6.64 8.18 -13.35
CA ASP A 180 5.96 8.39 -14.64
C ASP A 180 6.94 8.88 -15.71
N ILE A 181 7.82 9.83 -15.38
CA ILE A 181 8.85 10.32 -16.31
C ILE A 181 9.83 9.21 -16.69
N ILE A 182 10.25 8.37 -15.74
CA ILE A 182 11.10 7.21 -16.02
C ILE A 182 10.41 6.29 -17.04
N LYS A 183 9.14 5.96 -16.83
CA LYS A 183 8.36 5.12 -17.75
C LYS A 183 8.21 5.74 -19.13
N LEU A 184 7.87 7.03 -19.20
CA LEU A 184 7.75 7.78 -20.45
C LEU A 184 9.07 7.85 -21.23
N SER A 185 10.21 7.81 -20.52
CA SER A 185 11.55 7.77 -21.10
C SER A 185 12.02 6.35 -21.45
N GLY A 186 11.16 5.34 -21.37
CA GLY A 186 11.46 3.95 -21.72
C GLY A 186 12.17 3.15 -20.61
N GLY A 187 12.31 3.71 -19.40
CA GLY A 187 12.85 3.04 -18.23
C GLY A 187 11.75 2.41 -17.36
N PHE A 188 12.18 1.62 -16.37
CA PHE A 188 11.27 1.02 -15.40
C PHE A 188 11.79 1.26 -13.99
N PRO A 189 10.98 1.88 -13.07
CA PRO A 189 11.39 2.12 -11.70
C PRO A 189 11.53 0.80 -10.93
N ALA A 190 12.63 0.64 -10.19
CA ALA A 190 12.88 -0.52 -9.34
C ALA A 190 12.20 -0.41 -7.97
N ASN A 191 11.89 0.81 -7.56
CA ASN A 191 11.26 1.08 -6.28
C ASN A 191 10.51 2.41 -6.31
N PHE A 192 9.53 2.53 -5.39
CA PHE A 192 9.07 3.80 -4.86
C PHE A 192 9.85 4.07 -3.58
N LEU A 193 10.42 5.27 -3.40
CA LEU A 193 11.02 5.68 -2.14
C LEU A 193 10.78 7.16 -1.90
N ASP A 194 10.04 7.45 -0.84
CA ASP A 194 9.86 8.80 -0.30
C ASP A 194 10.61 8.93 1.02
N VAL A 195 11.61 9.79 1.04
CA VAL A 195 12.41 10.06 2.24
C VAL A 195 11.70 11.00 3.24
N GLY A 196 10.50 11.50 2.90
CA GLY A 196 9.73 12.40 3.76
C GLY A 196 10.28 13.82 3.84
N GLY A 197 9.71 14.61 4.75
CA GLY A 197 10.06 16.03 4.95
C GLY A 197 11.09 16.30 6.05
N ALA A 198 11.23 15.38 7.02
CA ALA A 198 12.11 15.53 8.19
C ALA A 198 13.36 14.64 8.09
N VAL A 199 13.91 14.54 6.90
CA VAL A 199 15.06 13.68 6.59
C VAL A 199 16.34 14.20 7.24
N ASN A 200 17.14 13.27 7.78
CA ASN A 200 18.49 13.51 8.27
C ASN A 200 19.53 12.76 7.42
N LYS A 201 20.80 13.03 7.68
CA LYS A 201 21.91 12.41 6.94
C LYS A 201 21.90 10.89 7.02
N GLU A 202 21.62 10.34 8.20
CA GLU A 202 21.62 8.90 8.46
C GLU A 202 20.50 8.21 7.67
N SER A 203 19.29 8.75 7.68
CA SER A 203 18.16 8.18 6.93
C SER A 203 18.39 8.24 5.42
N VAL A 204 19.01 9.29 4.88
CA VAL A 204 19.42 9.35 3.47
C VAL A 204 20.47 8.31 3.14
N THR A 205 21.47 8.15 4.03
CA THR A 205 22.52 7.16 3.85
C THR A 205 21.94 5.75 3.76
N GLU A 206 21.04 5.40 4.67
CA GLU A 206 20.38 4.10 4.68
C GLU A 206 19.41 3.93 3.50
N ALA A 207 18.63 4.96 3.15
CA ALA A 207 17.79 4.95 1.97
C ALA A 207 18.59 4.60 0.69
N PHE A 208 19.76 5.20 0.55
CA PHE A 208 20.64 4.93 -0.57
C PHE A 208 21.20 3.50 -0.54
N LYS A 209 21.62 3.01 0.64
CA LYS A 209 22.10 1.64 0.83
C LYS A 209 21.02 0.60 0.47
N ILE A 210 19.78 0.84 0.88
CA ILE A 210 18.66 -0.02 0.55
C ILE A 210 18.45 -0.11 -0.97
N ILE A 211 18.47 1.02 -1.69
CA ILE A 211 18.35 1.02 -3.16
C ILE A 211 19.49 0.21 -3.80
N VAL A 212 20.74 0.42 -3.36
CA VAL A 212 21.90 -0.27 -3.95
C VAL A 212 21.93 -1.75 -3.63
N SER A 213 21.32 -2.18 -2.53
CA SER A 213 21.26 -3.59 -2.14
C SER A 213 20.33 -4.42 -3.05
N ASP A 214 19.40 -3.79 -3.77
CA ASP A 214 18.60 -4.48 -4.78
C ASP A 214 19.43 -4.76 -6.04
N SER A 215 19.75 -6.03 -6.26
CA SER A 215 20.55 -6.50 -7.40
C SER A 215 19.94 -6.19 -8.78
N LYS A 216 18.65 -5.86 -8.85
CA LYS A 216 17.98 -5.45 -10.09
C LYS A 216 18.35 -4.02 -10.51
N VAL A 217 18.81 -3.19 -9.58
CA VAL A 217 19.12 -1.77 -9.83
C VAL A 217 20.37 -1.64 -10.68
N LYS A 218 20.23 -1.00 -11.85
CA LYS A 218 21.30 -0.72 -12.80
C LYS A 218 21.67 0.75 -12.90
N SER A 219 20.82 1.62 -12.40
CA SER A 219 21.04 3.07 -12.31
C SER A 219 20.16 3.66 -11.22
N ILE A 220 20.53 4.83 -10.68
CA ILE A 220 19.80 5.49 -9.61
C ILE A 220 19.48 6.92 -10.03
N LEU A 221 18.23 7.33 -9.85
CA LEU A 221 17.76 8.70 -9.99
C LEU A 221 17.36 9.25 -8.63
N ILE A 222 18.06 10.29 -8.19
CA ILE A 222 17.72 11.05 -6.98
C ILE A 222 17.10 12.37 -7.43
N ASN A 223 15.83 12.60 -7.04
CA ASN A 223 15.09 13.79 -7.41
C ASN A 223 14.49 14.45 -6.18
N ILE A 224 15.16 15.49 -5.67
CA ILE A 224 14.76 16.19 -4.45
C ILE A 224 14.37 17.62 -4.79
N PHE A 225 13.22 18.03 -4.28
CA PHE A 225 12.79 19.41 -4.24
C PHE A 225 12.79 19.91 -2.80
N GLY A 226 13.82 20.66 -2.45
CA GLY A 226 14.07 21.14 -1.10
C GLY A 226 13.18 22.34 -0.74
N GLY A 227 11.97 22.06 -0.27
CA GLY A 227 11.17 23.03 0.49
C GLY A 227 11.54 22.98 1.96
N ILE A 228 11.02 21.97 2.69
CA ILE A 228 11.37 21.66 4.08
C ILE A 228 12.70 20.89 4.14
N VAL A 229 12.90 19.93 3.21
CA VAL A 229 14.13 19.14 3.09
C VAL A 229 15.28 20.03 2.66
N ARG A 230 16.41 19.93 3.33
CA ARG A 230 17.64 20.62 2.99
C ARG A 230 18.48 19.78 2.02
N CYS A 231 18.77 20.34 0.84
CA CYS A 231 19.54 19.64 -0.20
C CYS A 231 20.96 19.28 0.24
N ASP A 232 21.60 20.11 1.07
CA ASP A 232 22.95 19.88 1.62
C ASP A 232 22.97 18.61 2.50
N VAL A 233 21.96 18.41 3.36
CA VAL A 233 21.84 17.20 4.20
C VAL A 233 21.68 15.95 3.33
N VAL A 234 20.88 16.05 2.26
CA VAL A 234 20.72 14.95 1.31
C VAL A 234 22.05 14.65 0.60
N ALA A 235 22.78 15.68 0.13
CA ALA A 235 24.06 15.51 -0.52
C ALA A 235 25.10 14.85 0.42
N GLU A 236 25.16 15.27 1.69
CA GLU A 236 26.04 14.66 2.68
C GLU A 236 25.71 13.17 2.93
N GLY A 237 24.41 12.82 2.99
CA GLY A 237 23.96 11.44 3.13
C GLY A 237 24.35 10.57 1.94
N ILE A 238 24.15 11.08 0.71
CA ILE A 238 24.57 10.40 -0.53
C ILE A 238 26.09 10.16 -0.51
N VAL A 239 26.88 11.19 -0.22
CA VAL A 239 28.36 11.10 -0.16
C VAL A 239 28.81 10.11 0.92
N SER A 240 28.13 10.08 2.08
CA SER A 240 28.42 9.11 3.13
C SER A 240 28.18 7.69 2.65
N ALA A 241 27.02 7.42 2.05
CA ALA A 241 26.69 6.11 1.51
C ALA A 241 27.67 5.66 0.43
N MET A 242 28.05 6.58 -0.48
CA MET A 242 29.03 6.31 -1.55
C MET A 242 30.39 5.86 -1.01
N LYS A 243 30.83 6.46 0.09
CA LYS A 243 32.10 6.09 0.75
C LYS A 243 32.03 4.72 1.42
N ASP A 244 30.85 4.39 1.99
CA ASP A 244 30.67 3.15 2.74
C ASP A 244 30.59 1.91 1.83
N ILE A 245 29.93 2.03 0.66
CA ILE A 245 29.55 0.86 -0.16
C ILE A 245 30.34 0.72 -1.47
N GLY A 246 31.01 1.78 -1.95
CA GLY A 246 31.72 1.72 -3.23
C GLY A 246 30.74 1.48 -4.41
N ILE A 247 30.06 2.53 -4.87
CA ILE A 247 29.00 2.44 -5.88
C ILE A 247 29.53 2.02 -7.24
N GLN A 248 28.86 1.02 -7.84
CA GLN A 248 29.20 0.51 -9.18
C GLN A 248 28.16 0.88 -10.25
N VAL A 249 27.06 1.53 -9.87
CA VAL A 249 25.97 1.91 -10.79
C VAL A 249 25.95 3.43 -11.03
N PRO A 250 25.56 3.89 -12.24
CA PRO A 250 25.40 5.32 -12.51
C PRO A 250 24.36 5.97 -11.58
N VAL A 251 24.70 7.12 -11.02
CA VAL A 251 23.81 7.92 -10.18
C VAL A 251 23.58 9.28 -10.81
N VAL A 252 22.31 9.63 -11.04
CA VAL A 252 21.89 10.96 -11.49
C VAL A 252 21.24 11.66 -10.34
N VAL A 253 21.70 12.87 -10.02
CA VAL A 253 21.19 13.65 -8.88
C VAL A 253 20.63 14.97 -9.37
N ARG A 254 19.36 15.23 -9.06
CA ARG A 254 18.70 16.51 -9.23
C ARG A 254 18.27 17.04 -7.87
N LEU A 255 18.90 18.12 -7.44
CA LEU A 255 18.59 18.82 -6.19
C LEU A 255 18.18 20.25 -6.53
N LYS A 256 16.97 20.66 -6.12
CA LYS A 256 16.48 22.03 -6.27
C LYS A 256 15.89 22.53 -4.95
N GLY A 257 15.99 23.83 -4.71
CA GLY A 257 15.41 24.48 -3.55
C GLY A 257 16.44 24.78 -2.46
N ASN A 258 16.05 24.61 -1.20
CA ASN A 258 16.83 25.06 -0.04
C ASN A 258 18.23 24.41 0.00
N ASN A 259 19.28 25.26 0.01
CA ASN A 259 20.70 24.87 0.03
C ASN A 259 21.17 24.04 -1.19
N SER A 260 20.50 24.19 -2.34
CA SER A 260 20.88 23.44 -3.57
C SER A 260 22.30 23.76 -4.05
N ASP A 261 22.77 25.00 -3.92
CA ASP A 261 24.13 25.40 -4.31
C ASP A 261 25.20 24.78 -3.41
N ILE A 262 24.91 24.68 -2.10
CA ILE A 262 25.79 24.01 -1.13
C ILE A 262 25.86 22.51 -1.47
N ALA A 263 24.70 21.91 -1.72
CA ALA A 263 24.61 20.51 -2.11
C ALA A 263 25.41 20.18 -3.39
N LYS A 264 25.35 21.07 -4.39
CA LYS A 264 26.13 20.96 -5.62
C LYS A 264 27.62 20.93 -5.32
N ASN A 265 28.13 21.87 -4.51
CA ASN A 265 29.54 21.91 -4.13
C ASN A 265 29.99 20.65 -3.38
N ILE A 266 29.13 20.10 -2.49
CA ILE A 266 29.40 18.85 -1.77
C ILE A 266 29.54 17.67 -2.75
N LEU A 267 28.63 17.55 -3.73
CA LEU A 267 28.65 16.48 -4.72
C LEU A 267 29.81 16.62 -5.70
N GLU A 268 30.15 17.84 -6.17
CA GLU A 268 31.26 18.10 -7.06
C GLU A 268 32.63 17.83 -6.40
N ALA A 269 32.77 18.11 -5.11
CA ALA A 269 34.01 17.83 -4.36
C ALA A 269 34.32 16.32 -4.24
N VAL A 270 33.34 15.45 -4.45
CA VAL A 270 33.46 13.98 -4.41
C VAL A 270 33.42 13.39 -5.82
N SER A 271 33.45 14.22 -6.86
CA SER A 271 33.26 13.87 -8.28
C SER A 271 34.35 12.90 -8.77
N TYR A 272 34.18 11.64 -8.43
CA TYR A 272 34.83 10.53 -9.12
C TYR A 272 33.82 9.89 -10.08
N THR A 273 33.91 10.29 -11.34
CA THR A 273 33.57 9.55 -12.57
C THR A 273 32.14 9.12 -12.87
N HIS A 274 31.14 9.15 -11.97
CA HIS A 274 29.80 8.61 -12.25
C HIS A 274 28.62 9.54 -11.93
N LEU A 275 28.84 10.73 -11.40
CA LEU A 275 27.79 11.72 -11.12
C LEU A 275 27.66 12.71 -12.28
N ARG A 276 26.49 12.76 -12.92
CA ARG A 276 26.11 13.87 -13.81
C ARG A 276 25.01 14.68 -13.13
N ALA A 277 25.33 15.89 -12.70
CA ALA A 277 24.35 16.90 -12.34
C ALA A 277 23.81 17.55 -13.62
N HIS A 278 22.55 17.37 -13.94
CA HIS A 278 21.88 18.07 -15.02
C HIS A 278 21.02 19.19 -14.44
N GLU A 279 21.44 20.44 -14.64
CA GLU A 279 20.57 21.60 -14.49
C GLU A 279 19.80 21.80 -15.80
N THR A 280 18.48 21.66 -15.76
CA THR A 280 17.63 22.22 -16.82
C THR A 280 17.41 23.68 -16.49
N HIS A 281 18.11 24.57 -17.18
CA HIS A 281 17.73 25.97 -17.25
C HIS A 281 16.41 26.04 -18.03
N THR A 282 15.32 26.35 -17.33
CA THR A 282 14.12 26.84 -17.98
C THR A 282 14.28 28.36 -18.11
N ASN A 283 14.36 28.86 -19.36
CA ASN A 283 14.13 30.25 -19.71
C ASN A 283 12.67 30.64 -19.38
#